data_61c44d125f77b0288d5d9f20acd5f4e3
#
_entry.id   61c44d125f77b0288d5d9f20acd5f4e3
#
_cell.length_a   1.000
_cell.length_b   1.000
_cell.length_c   1.000
_cell.angle_alpha   90.00
_cell.angle_beta   90.00
_cell.angle_gamma   90.00
#
_symmetry.space_group_name_H-M   'P 1'
#
loop_
_entity.id
_entity.type
_entity.pdbx_description
1 polymer ?
#
loop_
_entity_poly.entity_id
_entity_poly.type
_entity_poly.pdbx_seq_one_letter_code
_entity_poly.pdbx_strand_id
1 'polypeptide(L)'
;MEIFVDKDYAAMSRRAADIVAARVREKPTLVLGLATGSSPLGMYENLAAQYAAGSLSFRQATGFGLDEYRGLTRRDRQSFYAYLKTNFADVTDLPIEHLHVIDGTAEDTAQACAEYENRVVAAGGVDVQILGIGTDGHIGFNEPEDCFSARTHCVRLAEETIRANARFFEKAADVPREALTMGIGTIFRAREILLLASGAEKAEILYETVYGKVRPEVPASILQFHPNTKL
;
A
#
# COMPACT_ATOMS: atom_id res chain seq x y z
N MET A 1 -17.43 -0.66 -7.14
CA MET A 1 -16.20 -1.48 -7.27
C MET A 1 -16.24 -2.21 -8.60
N GLU A 2 -15.17 -2.13 -9.39
CA GLU A 2 -14.97 -2.87 -10.63
C GLU A 2 -14.05 -4.06 -10.36
N ILE A 3 -14.43 -5.28 -10.80
CA ILE A 3 -13.72 -6.51 -10.46
C ILE A 3 -13.15 -7.13 -11.73
N PHE A 4 -11.83 -7.39 -11.72
CA PHE A 4 -11.12 -8.10 -12.76
C PHE A 4 -10.64 -9.44 -12.21
N VAL A 5 -10.87 -10.50 -12.96
CA VAL A 5 -10.39 -11.85 -12.65
C VAL A 5 -9.37 -12.26 -13.70
N ASP A 6 -8.15 -12.36 -13.29
CA ASP A 6 -7.04 -12.77 -14.16
C ASP A 6 -6.67 -14.24 -13.91
N LYS A 7 -6.12 -14.88 -14.91
CA LYS A 7 -5.80 -16.32 -14.88
C LYS A 7 -4.69 -16.68 -13.87
N ASP A 8 -3.79 -15.73 -13.57
CA ASP A 8 -2.64 -15.93 -12.70
C ASP A 8 -2.10 -14.60 -12.17
N TYR A 9 -1.19 -14.68 -11.19
CA TYR A 9 -0.50 -13.55 -10.58
C TYR A 9 0.20 -12.65 -11.61
N ALA A 10 0.82 -13.24 -12.65
CA ALA A 10 1.52 -12.48 -13.67
C ALA A 10 0.56 -11.66 -14.56
N ALA A 11 -0.62 -12.20 -14.86
CA ALA A 11 -1.66 -11.48 -15.60
C ALA A 11 -2.26 -10.34 -14.78
N MET A 12 -2.58 -10.58 -13.50
CA MET A 12 -3.02 -9.56 -12.55
C MET A 12 -1.98 -8.43 -12.43
N SER A 13 -0.71 -8.80 -12.24
CA SER A 13 0.40 -7.83 -12.11
C SER A 13 0.56 -6.95 -13.34
N ARG A 14 0.45 -7.52 -14.56
CA ARG A 14 0.48 -6.74 -15.81
C ARG A 14 -0.70 -5.79 -15.91
N ARG A 15 -1.91 -6.26 -15.66
CA ARG A 15 -3.11 -5.42 -15.67
C ARG A 15 -2.98 -4.25 -14.68
N ALA A 16 -2.55 -4.53 -13.46
CA ALA A 16 -2.31 -3.51 -12.45
C ALA A 16 -1.29 -2.46 -12.92
N ALA A 17 -0.18 -2.92 -13.50
CA ALA A 17 0.83 -2.02 -14.06
C ALA A 17 0.28 -1.18 -15.23
N ASP A 18 -0.52 -1.75 -16.11
CA ASP A 18 -1.12 -1.03 -17.24
C ASP A 18 -2.11 0.04 -16.77
N ILE A 19 -2.89 -0.24 -15.72
CA ILE A 19 -3.79 0.75 -15.09
C ILE A 19 -2.96 1.92 -14.53
N VAL A 20 -1.94 1.65 -13.71
CA VAL A 20 -1.08 2.70 -13.14
C VAL A 20 -0.37 3.48 -14.24
N ALA A 21 0.20 2.79 -15.23
CA ALA A 21 0.90 3.43 -16.34
C ALA A 21 -0.02 4.36 -17.15
N ALA A 22 -1.28 3.96 -17.38
CA ALA A 22 -2.26 4.81 -18.04
C ALA A 22 -2.48 6.12 -17.23
N ARG A 23 -2.63 6.03 -15.91
CA ARG A 23 -2.81 7.20 -15.05
C ARG A 23 -1.58 8.11 -15.04
N VAL A 24 -0.38 7.53 -15.01
CA VAL A 24 0.87 8.31 -15.09
C VAL A 24 0.98 9.06 -16.43
N ARG A 25 0.59 8.44 -17.54
CA ARG A 25 0.57 9.11 -18.86
C ARG A 25 -0.47 10.23 -18.93
N GLU A 26 -1.65 10.02 -18.32
CA GLU A 26 -2.71 11.05 -18.24
C GLU A 26 -2.30 12.21 -17.34
N LYS A 27 -1.61 11.93 -16.23
CA LYS A 27 -1.17 12.92 -15.24
C LYS A 27 0.27 12.62 -14.82
N PRO A 28 1.31 13.14 -15.48
CA PRO A 28 2.71 12.88 -15.11
C PRO A 28 3.06 13.26 -13.67
N THR A 29 2.36 14.22 -13.07
CA THR A 29 2.49 14.64 -11.67
C THR A 29 1.64 13.80 -10.71
N LEU A 30 1.35 12.55 -11.07
CA LEU A 30 0.49 11.65 -10.29
C LEU A 30 1.03 11.42 -8.88
N VAL A 31 0.13 11.42 -7.90
CA VAL A 31 0.43 11.05 -6.51
C VAL A 31 0.00 9.60 -6.29
N LEU A 32 0.99 8.74 -6.05
CA LEU A 32 0.81 7.30 -5.83
C LEU A 32 0.84 6.97 -4.34
N GLY A 33 -0.15 6.26 -3.85
CA GLY A 33 -0.08 5.53 -2.59
C GLY A 33 0.48 4.14 -2.84
N LEU A 34 1.62 3.82 -2.23
CA LEU A 34 2.43 2.64 -2.55
C LEU A 34 2.33 1.61 -1.42
N ALA A 35 1.90 0.40 -1.74
CA ALA A 35 1.91 -0.73 -0.83
C ALA A 35 3.19 -1.56 -0.97
N THR A 36 3.51 -2.31 0.08
CA THR A 36 4.62 -3.27 0.10
C THR A 36 4.11 -4.72 0.09
N GLY A 37 5.02 -5.68 0.22
CA GLY A 37 4.69 -7.10 0.24
C GLY A 37 4.67 -7.75 -1.14
N SER A 38 4.18 -9.00 -1.19
CA SER A 38 4.22 -9.81 -2.41
C SER A 38 3.18 -9.44 -3.46
N SER A 39 2.03 -8.90 -3.06
CA SER A 39 0.93 -8.60 -3.99
C SER A 39 1.32 -7.55 -5.05
N PRO A 40 1.91 -6.39 -4.72
CA PRO A 40 2.25 -5.36 -5.70
C PRO A 40 3.59 -5.60 -6.41
N LEU A 41 4.42 -6.55 -5.98
CA LEU A 41 5.80 -6.72 -6.50
C LEU A 41 5.82 -6.90 -8.02
N GLY A 42 5.05 -7.82 -8.56
CA GLY A 42 5.00 -8.05 -10.00
C GLY A 42 4.43 -6.85 -10.79
N MET A 43 3.59 -6.01 -10.17
CA MET A 43 3.16 -4.75 -10.76
C MET A 43 4.35 -3.78 -10.87
N TYR A 44 5.18 -3.63 -9.81
CA TYR A 44 6.39 -2.78 -9.85
C TYR A 44 7.38 -3.27 -10.90
N GLU A 45 7.60 -4.58 -11.00
CA GLU A 45 8.46 -5.17 -12.05
C GLU A 45 7.96 -4.82 -13.47
N ASN A 46 6.66 -4.89 -13.72
CA ASN A 46 6.09 -4.52 -15.02
C ASN A 46 6.17 -3.01 -15.29
N LEU A 47 6.01 -2.15 -14.27
CA LEU A 47 6.21 -0.70 -14.40
C LEU A 47 7.67 -0.37 -14.71
N ALA A 48 8.61 -1.02 -14.03
CA ALA A 48 10.04 -0.88 -14.31
C ALA A 48 10.40 -1.32 -15.74
N ALA A 49 9.80 -2.40 -16.23
CA ALA A 49 9.98 -2.85 -17.61
C ALA A 49 9.45 -1.83 -18.64
N GLN A 50 8.29 -1.20 -18.38
CA GLN A 50 7.74 -0.14 -19.22
C GLN A 50 8.62 1.12 -19.19
N TYR A 51 9.20 1.47 -18.04
CA TYR A 51 10.17 2.54 -17.92
C TYR A 51 11.45 2.23 -18.72
N ALA A 52 12.04 1.05 -18.53
CA ALA A 52 13.23 0.62 -19.26
C ALA A 52 13.03 0.59 -20.79
N ALA A 53 11.81 0.31 -21.24
CA ALA A 53 11.43 0.40 -22.65
C ALA A 53 11.21 1.85 -23.15
N GLY A 54 11.36 2.86 -22.30
CA GLY A 54 11.17 4.27 -22.64
C GLY A 54 9.71 4.68 -22.86
N SER A 55 8.74 3.84 -22.46
CA SER A 55 7.30 4.10 -22.67
C SER A 55 6.60 4.73 -21.46
N LEU A 56 7.30 4.88 -20.33
CA LEU A 56 6.79 5.41 -19.06
C LEU A 56 7.88 6.19 -18.33
N SER A 57 7.49 7.24 -17.59
CA SER A 57 8.39 8.04 -16.74
C SER A 57 7.66 8.46 -15.48
N PHE A 58 8.33 8.35 -14.34
CA PHE A 58 7.85 8.76 -13.02
C PHE A 58 8.55 10.01 -12.50
N ARG A 59 9.34 10.67 -13.34
CA ARG A 59 10.18 11.83 -12.94
C ARG A 59 9.42 12.94 -12.23
N GLN A 60 8.15 13.14 -12.55
CA GLN A 60 7.29 14.15 -11.95
C GLN A 60 6.30 13.59 -10.94
N ALA A 61 6.25 12.26 -10.79
CA ALA A 61 5.35 11.62 -9.85
C ALA A 61 5.84 11.76 -8.41
N THR A 62 4.92 11.55 -7.46
CA THR A 62 5.22 11.49 -6.03
C THR A 62 4.68 10.18 -5.47
N GLY A 63 5.48 9.48 -4.67
CA GLY A 63 5.10 8.25 -4.00
C GLY A 63 4.94 8.43 -2.50
N PHE A 64 3.84 7.94 -1.94
CA PHE A 64 3.59 7.85 -0.50
C PHE A 64 3.47 6.40 -0.09
N GLY A 65 4.40 5.90 0.75
CA GLY A 65 4.32 4.55 1.32
C GLY A 65 3.12 4.41 2.25
N LEU A 66 2.37 3.34 2.14
CA LEU A 66 1.14 3.08 2.91
C LEU A 66 1.41 3.01 4.42
N ASP A 67 2.55 2.45 4.78
CA ASP A 67 2.92 2.15 6.16
C ASP A 67 4.44 2.05 6.35
N GLU A 68 4.88 1.91 7.61
CA GLU A 68 6.24 1.59 7.99
C GLU A 68 6.29 0.94 9.38
N TYR A 69 7.21 0.04 9.60
CA TYR A 69 7.46 -0.54 10.91
C TYR A 69 8.02 0.50 11.90
N ARG A 70 7.50 0.51 13.12
CA ARG A 70 8.08 1.31 14.20
C ARG A 70 9.44 0.74 14.64
N GLY A 71 10.44 1.62 14.76
CA GLY A 71 11.79 1.27 15.20
C GLY A 71 12.75 0.92 14.06
N LEU A 72 12.28 0.71 12.82
CA LEU A 72 13.16 0.51 11.68
C LEU A 72 13.57 1.83 11.05
N THR A 73 14.86 1.92 10.72
CA THR A 73 15.42 3.07 9.98
C THR A 73 15.29 2.82 8.47
N ARG A 74 15.45 3.86 7.67
CA ARG A 74 15.53 3.75 6.20
C ARG A 74 16.70 2.90 5.69
N ARG A 75 17.66 2.54 6.54
CA ARG A 75 18.82 1.69 6.20
C ARG A 75 18.55 0.22 6.49
N ASP A 76 17.53 -0.09 7.27
CA ASP A 76 17.15 -1.46 7.57
C ASP A 76 16.52 -2.09 6.32
N ARG A 77 17.04 -3.25 5.93
CA ARG A 77 16.61 -3.95 4.70
C ARG A 77 15.14 -4.35 4.74
N GLN A 78 14.58 -4.52 5.94
CA GLN A 78 13.19 -4.89 6.18
C GLN A 78 12.26 -3.69 6.33
N SER A 79 12.79 -2.44 6.30
CA SER A 79 11.93 -1.26 6.28
C SER A 79 11.15 -1.19 4.95
N PHE A 80 9.95 -0.66 5.01
CA PHE A 80 9.15 -0.49 3.80
C PHE A 80 9.70 0.61 2.91
N TYR A 81 10.41 1.60 3.49
CA TYR A 81 11.21 2.52 2.69
C TYR A 81 12.25 1.78 1.83
N ALA A 82 13.03 0.85 2.43
CA ALA A 82 14.02 0.09 1.68
C ALA A 82 13.37 -0.79 0.61
N TYR A 83 12.22 -1.39 0.92
CA TYR A 83 11.45 -2.17 -0.05
C TYR A 83 11.03 -1.30 -1.25
N LEU A 84 10.37 -0.16 -1.02
CA LEU A 84 9.89 0.73 -2.08
C LEU A 84 11.04 1.35 -2.86
N LYS A 85 12.13 1.70 -2.18
CA LYS A 85 13.35 2.18 -2.83
C LYS A 85 13.87 1.14 -3.81
N THR A 86 14.08 -0.10 -3.36
CA THR A 86 14.69 -1.16 -4.16
C THR A 86 13.79 -1.63 -5.30
N ASN A 87 12.49 -1.82 -5.04
CA ASN A 87 11.59 -2.44 -6.00
C ASN A 87 10.86 -1.43 -6.91
N PHE A 88 10.96 -0.12 -6.61
CA PHE A 88 10.28 0.89 -7.41
C PHE A 88 11.18 2.09 -7.74
N ALA A 89 11.71 2.83 -6.76
CA ALA A 89 12.43 4.07 -7.05
C ALA A 89 13.77 3.81 -7.77
N ASP A 90 14.58 2.82 -7.35
CA ASP A 90 15.89 2.51 -7.95
C ASP A 90 15.77 1.87 -9.35
N VAL A 91 14.61 1.33 -9.70
CA VAL A 91 14.36 0.64 -10.99
C VAL A 91 13.51 1.47 -11.96
N THR A 92 13.17 2.70 -11.57
CA THR A 92 12.47 3.71 -12.40
C THR A 92 13.19 5.06 -12.31
N ASP A 93 12.60 6.12 -12.84
CA ASP A 93 13.12 7.50 -12.69
C ASP A 93 12.33 8.30 -11.64
N LEU A 94 11.67 7.66 -10.69
CA LEU A 94 11.08 8.37 -9.55
C LEU A 94 12.20 9.00 -8.71
N PRO A 95 12.24 10.34 -8.56
CA PRO A 95 13.25 10.96 -7.71
C PRO A 95 13.11 10.48 -6.26
N ILE A 96 14.23 10.15 -5.63
CA ILE A 96 14.19 9.60 -4.26
C ILE A 96 13.62 10.60 -3.24
N GLU A 97 13.77 11.88 -3.49
CA GLU A 97 13.16 12.96 -2.72
C GLU A 97 11.64 13.06 -2.86
N HIS A 98 11.09 12.44 -3.91
CA HIS A 98 9.64 12.31 -4.12
C HIS A 98 9.07 11.02 -3.50
N LEU A 99 9.91 10.14 -2.93
CA LEU A 99 9.45 8.96 -2.18
C LEU A 99 9.32 9.32 -0.69
N HIS A 100 8.08 9.43 -0.23
CA HIS A 100 7.73 9.73 1.15
C HIS A 100 7.26 8.47 1.86
N VAL A 101 7.84 8.18 3.01
CA VAL A 101 7.41 7.10 3.91
C VAL A 101 7.35 7.67 5.31
N ILE A 102 6.46 7.16 6.15
CA ILE A 102 6.30 7.59 7.53
C ILE A 102 7.61 7.33 8.28
N ASP A 103 8.01 8.23 9.17
CA ASP A 103 9.23 8.03 9.98
C ASP A 103 8.95 7.03 11.11
N GLY A 104 9.35 5.77 10.90
CA GLY A 104 9.21 4.69 11.89
C GLY A 104 10.09 4.88 13.13
N THR A 105 11.09 5.80 13.08
CA THR A 105 12.02 6.05 14.20
C THR A 105 11.61 7.22 15.08
N ALA A 106 10.54 7.93 14.72
CA ALA A 106 10.08 9.09 15.47
C ALA A 106 9.71 8.73 16.92
N GLU A 107 10.19 9.51 17.88
CA GLU A 107 9.83 9.35 19.31
C GLU A 107 8.35 9.69 19.51
N ASP A 108 7.89 10.80 18.94
CA ASP A 108 6.47 11.19 18.91
C ASP A 108 5.81 10.66 17.62
N THR A 109 5.23 9.47 17.72
CA THR A 109 4.54 8.82 16.60
C THR A 109 3.28 9.58 16.18
N ALA A 110 2.60 10.27 17.10
CA ALA A 110 1.41 11.05 16.78
C ALA A 110 1.77 12.27 15.94
N GLN A 111 2.87 12.96 16.28
CA GLN A 111 3.38 14.06 15.48
C GLN A 111 3.83 13.56 14.10
N ALA A 112 4.60 12.47 14.03
CA ALA A 112 5.06 11.90 12.76
C ALA A 112 3.89 11.53 11.82
N CYS A 113 2.84 10.91 12.36
CA CYS A 113 1.62 10.60 11.63
C CYS A 113 0.90 11.87 11.13
N ALA A 114 0.78 12.90 11.97
CA ALA A 114 0.16 14.17 11.58
C ALA A 114 0.94 14.90 10.49
N GLU A 115 2.28 14.93 10.59
CA GLU A 115 3.14 15.51 9.56
C GLU A 115 3.03 14.75 8.23
N TYR A 116 2.93 13.42 8.30
CA TYR A 116 2.74 12.59 7.11
C TYR A 116 1.40 12.90 6.43
N GLU A 117 0.30 12.97 7.18
CA GLU A 117 -1.02 13.39 6.66
C GLU A 117 -0.95 14.77 5.99
N ASN A 118 -0.27 15.73 6.63
CA ASN A 118 -0.11 17.07 6.09
C ASN A 118 0.66 17.06 4.75
N ARG A 119 1.67 16.20 4.60
CA ARG A 119 2.39 16.04 3.32
C ARG A 119 1.48 15.46 2.24
N VAL A 120 0.68 14.45 2.56
CA VAL A 120 -0.31 13.88 1.62
C VAL A 120 -1.30 14.96 1.17
N VAL A 121 -1.82 15.76 2.10
CA VAL A 121 -2.74 16.86 1.79
C VAL A 121 -2.05 17.94 0.95
N ALA A 122 -0.82 18.33 1.29
CA ALA A 122 -0.05 19.32 0.54
C ALA A 122 0.27 18.89 -0.90
N ALA A 123 0.43 17.58 -1.12
CA ALA A 123 0.57 17.00 -2.46
C ALA A 123 -0.73 16.97 -3.27
N GLY A 124 -1.85 17.39 -2.69
CA GLY A 124 -3.19 17.37 -3.31
C GLY A 124 -3.97 16.08 -3.11
N GLY A 125 -3.54 15.22 -2.18
CA GLY A 125 -4.11 13.89 -1.91
C GLY A 125 -3.60 12.82 -2.87
N VAL A 126 -3.92 11.57 -2.58
CA VAL A 126 -3.51 10.42 -3.40
C VAL A 126 -4.41 10.29 -4.63
N ASP A 127 -3.80 10.18 -5.80
CA ASP A 127 -4.53 9.93 -7.06
C ASP A 127 -4.89 8.45 -7.22
N VAL A 128 -3.88 7.57 -7.04
CA VAL A 128 -4.07 6.11 -7.11
C VAL A 128 -3.46 5.47 -5.87
N GLN A 129 -4.29 4.86 -5.04
CA GLN A 129 -3.86 4.09 -3.88
C GLN A 129 -3.78 2.61 -4.24
N ILE A 130 -2.58 2.06 -4.17
CA ILE A 130 -2.33 0.62 -4.32
C ILE A 130 -2.48 -0.04 -2.96
N LEU A 131 -3.20 -1.15 -2.91
CA LEU A 131 -3.45 -1.93 -1.71
C LEU A 131 -3.23 -3.43 -1.99
N GLY A 132 -2.71 -4.14 -1.00
CA GLY A 132 -2.93 -5.57 -0.83
C GLY A 132 -4.08 -5.79 0.17
N ILE A 133 -4.44 -7.05 0.42
CA ILE A 133 -5.42 -7.44 1.44
C ILE A 133 -4.88 -8.60 2.28
N GLY A 134 -5.03 -8.52 3.59
CA GLY A 134 -4.78 -9.62 4.50
C GLY A 134 -5.82 -10.73 4.38
N THR A 135 -5.55 -11.92 4.94
CA THR A 135 -6.51 -13.03 5.01
C THR A 135 -7.68 -12.75 5.95
N ASP A 136 -7.54 -11.78 6.82
CA ASP A 136 -8.53 -11.25 7.76
C ASP A 136 -9.23 -9.97 7.26
N GLY A 137 -8.84 -9.47 6.08
CA GLY A 137 -9.43 -8.28 5.45
C GLY A 137 -8.76 -6.97 5.80
N HIS A 138 -7.61 -6.98 6.48
CA HIS A 138 -6.87 -5.75 6.72
C HIS A 138 -6.33 -5.16 5.42
N ILE A 139 -6.24 -3.83 5.37
CA ILE A 139 -5.57 -3.04 4.32
C ILE A 139 -4.59 -2.06 4.96
N GLY A 140 -3.33 -2.05 4.50
CA GLY A 140 -2.22 -1.53 5.29
C GLY A 140 -2.09 -2.32 6.58
N PHE A 141 -1.84 -1.66 7.70
CA PHE A 141 -1.95 -2.27 9.03
C PHE A 141 -3.23 -1.86 9.76
N ASN A 142 -4.31 -1.54 9.02
CA ASN A 142 -5.63 -1.41 9.63
C ASN A 142 -6.19 -2.82 9.83
N GLU A 143 -5.92 -3.38 11.01
CA GLU A 143 -6.35 -4.71 11.46
C GLU A 143 -7.86 -4.73 11.78
N PRO A 144 -8.51 -5.91 11.85
CA PRO A 144 -9.87 -6.03 12.35
C PRO A 144 -10.04 -5.43 13.76
N GLU A 145 -10.91 -4.45 13.87
CA GLU A 145 -11.19 -3.71 15.10
C GLU A 145 -12.70 -3.41 15.21
N ASP A 146 -13.14 -2.68 16.24
CA ASP A 146 -14.53 -2.26 16.44
C ASP A 146 -14.88 -0.92 15.77
N CYS A 147 -13.87 -0.24 15.22
CA CYS A 147 -14.04 1.04 14.51
C CYS A 147 -13.03 1.20 13.37
N PHE A 148 -13.37 2.06 12.39
CA PHE A 148 -12.44 2.45 11.33
C PHE A 148 -11.55 3.61 11.79
N SER A 149 -10.23 3.42 11.81
CA SER A 149 -9.28 4.49 12.08
C SER A 149 -9.23 5.47 10.90
N ALA A 150 -9.54 6.75 11.16
CA ALA A 150 -9.70 7.72 10.07
C ALA A 150 -8.37 8.26 9.52
N ARG A 151 -7.37 8.46 10.39
CA ARG A 151 -6.09 9.11 10.04
C ARG A 151 -4.92 8.15 10.19
N THR A 152 -3.78 8.52 9.62
CA THR A 152 -2.51 7.84 9.88
C THR A 152 -2.26 7.74 11.38
N HIS A 153 -1.92 6.55 11.84
CA HIS A 153 -1.80 6.26 13.27
C HIS A 153 -0.75 5.17 13.53
N CYS A 154 -0.33 5.05 14.79
CA CYS A 154 0.47 3.94 15.26
C CYS A 154 -0.47 2.81 15.70
N VAL A 155 -0.16 1.59 15.27
CA VAL A 155 -0.93 0.39 15.56
C VAL A 155 -0.02 -0.68 16.16
N ARG A 156 -0.56 -1.47 17.10
CA ARG A 156 0.07 -2.70 17.56
C ARG A 156 -0.32 -3.83 16.61
N LEU A 157 0.67 -4.54 16.09
CA LEU A 157 0.44 -5.63 15.16
C LEU A 157 -0.17 -6.86 15.86
N ALA A 158 -1.14 -7.50 15.22
CA ALA A 158 -1.66 -8.78 15.65
C ALA A 158 -0.58 -9.86 15.59
N GLU A 159 -0.66 -10.84 16.49
CA GLU A 159 0.31 -11.95 16.53
C GLU A 159 0.30 -12.77 15.23
N GLU A 160 -0.81 -12.80 14.51
CA GLU A 160 -0.93 -13.44 13.21
C GLU A 160 -0.14 -12.69 12.14
N THR A 161 -0.25 -11.35 12.12
CA THR A 161 0.52 -10.47 11.23
C THR A 161 2.02 -10.58 11.53
N ILE A 162 2.42 -10.60 12.81
CA ILE A 162 3.82 -10.81 13.21
C ILE A 162 4.33 -12.15 12.70
N ARG A 163 3.56 -13.23 12.86
CA ARG A 163 3.92 -14.57 12.36
C ARG A 163 4.03 -14.63 10.84
N ALA A 164 3.08 -14.02 10.13
CA ALA A 164 3.09 -13.96 8.67
C ALA A 164 4.29 -13.20 8.12
N ASN A 165 4.73 -12.14 8.81
CA ASN A 165 5.87 -11.31 8.41
C ASN A 165 7.22 -11.85 8.88
N ALA A 166 7.26 -12.84 9.80
CA ALA A 166 8.51 -13.44 10.29
C ALA A 166 9.40 -13.98 9.18
N ARG A 167 8.82 -14.40 8.05
CA ARG A 167 9.55 -14.86 6.86
C ARG A 167 10.49 -13.83 6.22
N PHE A 168 10.30 -12.55 6.53
CA PHE A 168 11.12 -11.46 6.01
C PHE A 168 12.27 -11.06 6.95
N PHE A 169 12.32 -11.63 8.16
CA PHE A 169 13.29 -11.31 9.19
C PHE A 169 14.19 -12.52 9.46
N GLU A 170 15.41 -12.29 9.95
CA GLU A 170 16.32 -13.38 10.32
C GLU A 170 15.78 -14.22 11.47
N LYS A 171 15.12 -13.58 12.42
CA LYS A 171 14.45 -14.22 13.56
C LYS A 171 13.05 -13.65 13.74
N ALA A 172 12.10 -14.50 14.09
CA ALA A 172 10.74 -14.07 14.38
C ALA A 172 10.66 -13.01 15.50
N ALA A 173 11.61 -13.02 16.43
CA ALA A 173 11.69 -12.04 17.51
C ALA A 173 12.10 -10.62 17.03
N ASP A 174 12.68 -10.52 15.85
CA ASP A 174 13.13 -9.24 15.27
C ASP A 174 11.99 -8.52 14.52
N VAL A 175 10.85 -9.16 14.35
CA VAL A 175 9.65 -8.53 13.76
C VAL A 175 9.16 -7.44 14.71
N PRO A 176 9.05 -6.18 14.26
CA PRO A 176 8.49 -5.11 15.07
C PRO A 176 7.06 -5.43 15.53
N ARG A 177 6.70 -4.97 16.73
CA ARG A 177 5.37 -5.20 17.31
C ARG A 177 4.41 -4.06 17.04
N GLU A 178 4.90 -2.97 16.48
CA GLU A 178 4.13 -1.77 16.16
C GLU A 178 4.50 -1.29 14.75
N ALA A 179 3.55 -0.63 14.12
CA ALA A 179 3.72 0.02 12.83
C ALA A 179 2.98 1.35 12.79
N LEU A 180 3.35 2.19 11.84
CA LEU A 180 2.66 3.42 11.50
C LEU A 180 1.98 3.19 10.16
N THR A 181 0.68 3.41 10.06
CA THR A 181 -0.09 3.11 8.85
C THR A 181 -1.06 4.22 8.48
N MET A 182 -1.27 4.45 7.18
CA MET A 182 -2.38 5.29 6.73
C MET A 182 -3.69 4.72 7.27
N GLY A 183 -4.51 5.58 7.88
CA GLY A 183 -5.84 5.18 8.33
C GLY A 183 -6.81 4.98 7.17
N ILE A 184 -7.88 4.26 7.44
CA ILE A 184 -8.95 3.95 6.48
C ILE A 184 -9.49 5.22 5.81
N GLY A 185 -9.69 6.31 6.57
CA GLY A 185 -10.19 7.56 6.00
C GLY A 185 -9.20 8.24 5.05
N THR A 186 -7.88 8.09 5.26
CA THR A 186 -6.86 8.61 4.35
C THR A 186 -6.81 7.78 3.07
N ILE A 187 -6.84 6.45 3.18
CA ILE A 187 -6.95 5.52 2.06
C ILE A 187 -8.21 5.81 1.25
N PHE A 188 -9.35 5.96 1.91
CA PHE A 188 -10.66 6.17 1.27
C PHE A 188 -10.77 7.50 0.52
N ARG A 189 -9.95 8.51 0.85
CA ARG A 189 -9.91 9.79 0.12
C ARG A 189 -9.10 9.74 -1.17
N ALA A 190 -8.44 8.64 -1.50
CA ALA A 190 -7.79 8.50 -2.79
C ALA A 190 -8.80 8.62 -3.94
N ARG A 191 -8.38 9.14 -5.09
CA ARG A 191 -9.29 9.30 -6.25
C ARG A 191 -9.61 7.96 -6.91
N GLU A 192 -8.68 7.04 -6.88
CA GLU A 192 -8.81 5.67 -7.37
C GLU A 192 -8.10 4.73 -6.39
N ILE A 193 -8.70 3.56 -6.14
CA ILE A 193 -8.10 2.49 -5.33
C ILE A 193 -7.91 1.27 -6.21
N LEU A 194 -6.70 0.71 -6.17
CA LEU A 194 -6.33 -0.52 -6.83
C LEU A 194 -6.00 -1.57 -5.77
N LEU A 195 -6.95 -2.47 -5.50
CA LEU A 195 -6.81 -3.57 -4.56
C LEU A 195 -6.32 -4.82 -5.28
N LEU A 196 -5.16 -5.32 -4.90
CA LEU A 196 -4.50 -6.47 -5.52
C LEU A 196 -4.60 -7.70 -4.59
N ALA A 197 -5.14 -8.78 -5.11
CA ALA A 197 -5.24 -10.03 -4.39
C ALA A 197 -4.90 -11.23 -5.27
N SER A 198 -4.14 -12.17 -4.76
CA SER A 198 -3.76 -13.40 -5.47
C SER A 198 -3.68 -14.55 -4.46
N GLY A 199 -4.04 -15.74 -4.89
CA GLY A 199 -4.03 -16.95 -4.08
C GLY A 199 -5.42 -17.35 -3.61
N ALA A 200 -5.67 -18.68 -3.57
CA ALA A 200 -6.96 -19.24 -3.16
C ALA A 200 -7.31 -18.94 -1.71
N GLU A 201 -6.30 -18.72 -0.86
CA GLU A 201 -6.45 -18.35 0.55
C GLU A 201 -7.12 -16.99 0.76
N LYS A 202 -7.20 -16.17 -0.30
CA LYS A 202 -7.89 -14.87 -0.25
C LYS A 202 -9.36 -14.94 -0.66
N ALA A 203 -9.84 -16.09 -1.16
CA ALA A 203 -11.18 -16.19 -1.76
C ALA A 203 -12.30 -15.81 -0.79
N GLU A 204 -12.24 -16.32 0.46
CA GLU A 204 -13.26 -16.07 1.47
C GLU A 204 -13.29 -14.59 1.87
N ILE A 205 -12.13 -14.02 2.16
CA ILE A 205 -12.06 -12.61 2.58
C ILE A 205 -12.41 -11.65 1.44
N LEU A 206 -12.12 -12.00 0.18
CA LEU A 206 -12.57 -11.24 -0.97
C LEU A 206 -14.09 -11.29 -1.12
N TYR A 207 -14.72 -12.46 -0.88
CA TYR A 207 -16.17 -12.56 -0.87
C TYR A 207 -16.78 -11.65 0.21
N GLU A 208 -16.27 -11.69 1.45
CA GLU A 208 -16.70 -10.81 2.53
C GLU A 208 -16.45 -9.33 2.20
N THR A 209 -15.31 -9.00 1.59
CA THR A 209 -14.97 -7.63 1.18
C THR A 209 -15.96 -7.07 0.16
N VAL A 210 -16.41 -7.89 -0.79
CA VAL A 210 -17.22 -7.44 -1.93
C VAL A 210 -18.73 -7.54 -1.65
N TYR A 211 -19.16 -8.60 -0.99
CA TYR A 211 -20.58 -8.96 -0.81
C TYR A 211 -21.03 -8.98 0.65
N GLY A 212 -20.10 -8.99 1.59
CA GLY A 212 -20.39 -8.95 3.02
C GLY A 212 -20.90 -7.59 3.50
N LYS A 213 -21.19 -7.50 4.79
CA LYS A 213 -21.54 -6.21 5.41
C LYS A 213 -20.30 -5.33 5.53
N VAL A 214 -20.49 -4.03 5.29
CA VAL A 214 -19.43 -3.05 5.60
C VAL A 214 -19.30 -2.93 7.11
N ARG A 215 -18.13 -3.31 7.63
CA ARG A 215 -17.86 -3.38 9.07
C ARG A 215 -16.35 -3.32 9.35
N PRO A 216 -15.94 -2.77 10.51
CA PRO A 216 -14.52 -2.62 10.84
C PRO A 216 -13.78 -3.95 11.05
N GLU A 217 -14.50 -5.03 11.41
CA GLU A 217 -13.92 -6.38 11.54
C GLU A 217 -13.48 -6.98 10.19
N VAL A 218 -13.86 -6.34 9.09
CA VAL A 218 -13.34 -6.58 7.74
C VAL A 218 -13.00 -5.23 7.13
N PRO A 219 -11.83 -4.65 7.46
CA PRO A 219 -11.49 -3.27 7.09
C PRO A 219 -11.62 -2.97 5.60
N ALA A 220 -11.26 -3.91 4.73
CA ALA A 220 -11.40 -3.76 3.28
C ALA A 220 -12.88 -3.63 2.82
N SER A 221 -13.85 -4.04 3.63
CA SER A 221 -15.28 -3.96 3.27
C SER A 221 -15.75 -2.54 3.02
N ILE A 222 -15.10 -1.51 3.62
CA ILE A 222 -15.42 -0.10 3.40
C ILE A 222 -15.25 0.31 1.93
N LEU A 223 -14.39 -0.40 1.18
CA LEU A 223 -14.14 -0.14 -0.22
C LEU A 223 -15.37 -0.35 -1.11
N GLN A 224 -16.42 -1.03 -0.62
CA GLN A 224 -17.72 -1.11 -1.31
C GLN A 224 -18.35 0.28 -1.53
N PHE A 225 -18.10 1.24 -0.65
CA PHE A 225 -18.63 2.60 -0.75
C PHE A 225 -17.72 3.54 -1.53
N HIS A 226 -16.47 3.14 -1.84
CA HIS A 226 -15.59 3.99 -2.60
C HIS A 226 -16.01 4.04 -4.09
N PRO A 227 -16.16 5.25 -4.68
CA PRO A 227 -16.73 5.39 -6.02
C PRO A 227 -15.89 4.79 -7.14
N ASN A 228 -14.57 4.68 -6.94
CA ASN A 228 -13.63 4.24 -7.97
C ASN A 228 -12.61 3.24 -7.39
N THR A 229 -13.09 2.06 -7.01
CA THR A 229 -12.25 0.94 -6.59
C THR A 229 -12.19 -0.11 -7.70
N LYS A 230 -10.99 -0.56 -8.02
CA LYS A 230 -10.69 -1.71 -8.87
C LYS A 230 -10.07 -2.84 -8.03
N LEU A 231 -10.61 -4.03 -8.18
CA LEU A 231 -10.15 -5.27 -7.58
C LEU A 231 -9.70 -6.22 -8.69
#